data_bbe4524450b753376a29de7d8a3e42e1
#
_entry.id   bbe4524450b753376a29de7d8a3e42e1
#
_cell.length_a   1.000
_cell.length_b   1.000
_cell.length_c   1.000
_cell.angle_alpha   90.00
_cell.angle_beta   90.00
_cell.angle_gamma   90.00
#
_symmetry.space_group_name_H-M   'P 1'
#
loop_
_entity.id
_entity.type
_entity.pdbx_description
1 polymer ?
#
loop_
_entity_poly.entity_id
_entity_poly.type
_entity_poly.pdbx_seq_one_letter_code
_entity_poly.pdbx_strand_id
1 'polypeptide(L)'
;GTALTKEEISSVREQINNYLEEQQVSKRFERDETYWLAVAENKENWVGLTQELKGFEDGLSMIEFMEASEYERMTGKSADLKPGQVLVFTRKEEPYKYDTIQFGDTISCEVKHTENTQEDMVETTNVMYDTRIIVFADGEEAQAAYVAMTGRTPAGYSWKYQIDLIGDTKLETQIGQGIEKLVNQAQCDGYVEVRENNKASLYQMYGSIMFLGIFVGTLFLMGAVMISYYKQISEGFDERKSFKIMHKVCMSRQEVRQTIRSQVVTVLFLPVVM
;
A
#
# COMPACT_ATOMS: atom_id res chain seq x y z
N GLY A 1 12.50 -13.21 -9.62
CA GLY A 1 11.68 -13.39 -10.80
C GLY A 1 12.55 -13.61 -12.02
N THR A 2 12.17 -14.52 -12.90
CA THR A 2 12.78 -14.61 -14.23
C THR A 2 12.32 -13.40 -15.03
N ALA A 3 13.27 -12.55 -15.39
CA ALA A 3 13.00 -11.40 -16.23
C ALA A 3 12.63 -11.87 -17.65
N LEU A 4 11.62 -11.26 -18.25
CA LEU A 4 11.05 -11.65 -19.53
C LEU A 4 11.75 -10.90 -20.69
N THR A 5 11.86 -11.54 -21.85
CA THR A 5 12.18 -10.87 -23.09
C THR A 5 10.94 -10.18 -23.68
N LYS A 6 11.13 -9.23 -24.59
CA LYS A 6 10.01 -8.57 -25.30
C LYS A 6 9.18 -9.57 -26.12
N GLU A 7 9.81 -10.62 -26.67
CA GLU A 7 9.17 -11.69 -27.42
C GLU A 7 8.28 -12.56 -26.52
N GLU A 8 8.77 -12.93 -25.34
CA GLU A 8 8.00 -13.71 -24.37
C GLU A 8 6.79 -12.92 -23.87
N ILE A 9 6.95 -11.63 -23.57
CA ILE A 9 5.85 -10.73 -23.18
C ILE A 9 4.81 -10.66 -24.30
N SER A 10 5.24 -10.49 -25.55
CA SER A 10 4.34 -10.41 -26.71
C SER A 10 3.56 -11.72 -26.91
N SER A 11 4.22 -12.86 -26.75
CA SER A 11 3.58 -14.17 -26.84
C SER A 11 2.52 -14.40 -25.77
N VAL A 12 2.83 -14.09 -24.51
CA VAL A 12 1.88 -14.26 -23.40
C VAL A 12 0.70 -13.29 -23.53
N ARG A 13 0.98 -12.05 -23.95
CA ARG A 13 -0.05 -11.04 -24.21
C ARG A 13 -1.03 -11.52 -25.28
N GLU A 14 -0.53 -12.07 -26.39
CA GLU A 14 -1.35 -12.61 -27.48
C GLU A 14 -2.22 -13.78 -26.97
N GLN A 15 -1.66 -14.68 -26.19
CA GLN A 15 -2.42 -15.80 -25.60
C GLN A 15 -3.54 -15.30 -24.67
N ILE A 16 -3.27 -14.30 -23.86
CA ILE A 16 -4.28 -13.70 -22.98
C ILE A 16 -5.38 -13.04 -23.80
N ASN A 17 -5.03 -12.26 -24.83
CA ASN A 17 -6.01 -11.59 -25.68
C ASN A 17 -6.90 -12.61 -26.42
N ASN A 18 -6.32 -13.65 -27.01
CA ASN A 18 -7.06 -14.72 -27.67
C ASN A 18 -8.03 -15.42 -26.69
N TYR A 19 -7.56 -15.70 -25.48
CA TYR A 19 -8.41 -16.29 -24.44
C TYR A 19 -9.59 -15.37 -24.07
N LEU A 20 -9.36 -14.07 -23.90
CA LEU A 20 -10.44 -13.12 -23.60
C LEU A 20 -11.45 -13.00 -24.75
N GLU A 21 -10.99 -13.05 -26.01
CA GLU A 21 -11.86 -13.08 -27.19
C GLU A 21 -12.70 -14.36 -27.24
N GLU A 22 -12.10 -15.53 -27.00
CA GLU A 22 -12.82 -16.81 -26.93
C GLU A 22 -13.90 -16.81 -25.84
N GLN A 23 -13.66 -16.16 -24.71
CA GLN A 23 -14.63 -16.00 -23.63
C GLN A 23 -15.68 -14.90 -23.91
N GLN A 24 -15.57 -14.19 -25.03
CA GLN A 24 -16.45 -13.08 -25.43
C GLN A 24 -16.55 -11.98 -24.35
N VAL A 25 -15.45 -11.69 -23.65
CA VAL A 25 -15.39 -10.73 -22.57
C VAL A 25 -14.94 -9.38 -23.10
N SER A 26 -15.66 -8.32 -22.73
CA SER A 26 -15.29 -6.95 -23.06
C SER A 26 -14.49 -6.31 -21.93
N LYS A 27 -13.43 -5.59 -22.31
CA LYS A 27 -12.60 -4.81 -21.38
C LYS A 27 -13.22 -3.43 -21.19
N ARG A 28 -13.29 -2.96 -19.94
CA ARG A 28 -13.61 -1.57 -19.60
C ARG A 28 -12.35 -0.72 -19.58
N PHE A 29 -11.27 -1.30 -19.08
CA PHE A 29 -9.97 -0.66 -18.95
C PHE A 29 -8.87 -1.67 -19.23
N GLU A 30 -7.79 -1.22 -19.83
CA GLU A 30 -6.59 -2.00 -20.10
C GLU A 30 -5.37 -1.13 -19.89
N ARG A 31 -4.41 -1.64 -19.13
CA ARG A 31 -3.11 -1.04 -18.92
C ARG A 31 -2.04 -2.11 -19.06
N ASP A 32 -1.05 -1.84 -19.86
CA ASP A 32 0.00 -2.76 -20.23
C ASP A 32 1.34 -2.01 -20.16
N GLU A 33 2.19 -2.39 -19.24
CA GLU A 33 3.42 -1.70 -18.90
C GLU A 33 4.61 -2.64 -18.98
N THR A 34 5.65 -2.21 -19.68
CA THR A 34 6.92 -2.93 -19.77
C THR A 34 8.05 -2.01 -19.32
N TYR A 35 8.81 -2.41 -18.32
CA TYR A 35 9.87 -1.61 -17.73
C TYR A 35 10.95 -2.49 -17.11
N TRP A 36 12.11 -1.93 -16.84
CA TRP A 36 13.08 -2.56 -15.95
C TRP A 36 12.88 -2.05 -14.53
N LEU A 37 12.89 -2.97 -13.58
CA LEU A 37 12.71 -2.67 -12.17
C LEU A 37 14.02 -2.80 -11.44
N ALA A 38 14.34 -1.81 -10.63
CA ALA A 38 15.41 -1.90 -9.63
C ALA A 38 14.96 -1.30 -8.30
N VAL A 39 15.61 -1.73 -7.23
CA VAL A 39 15.46 -1.13 -5.90
C VAL A 39 16.75 -0.37 -5.60
N ALA A 40 16.63 0.91 -5.26
CA ALA A 40 17.77 1.78 -5.05
C ALA A 40 17.49 2.77 -3.91
N GLU A 41 18.57 3.29 -3.32
CA GLU A 41 18.47 4.48 -2.48
C GLU A 41 18.16 5.69 -3.35
N ASN A 42 17.36 6.58 -2.79
CA ASN A 42 16.85 7.75 -3.44
C ASN A 42 17.09 8.97 -2.54
N LYS A 43 18.09 9.76 -2.88
CA LYS A 43 18.46 10.97 -2.14
C LYS A 43 18.39 12.18 -3.06
N GLU A 44 17.43 13.06 -2.82
CA GLU A 44 17.27 14.28 -3.61
C GLU A 44 17.21 13.99 -5.12
N ASN A 45 18.26 14.36 -5.87
CA ASN A 45 18.40 14.12 -7.30
C ASN A 45 19.34 12.95 -7.64
N TRP A 46 19.74 12.14 -6.66
CA TRP A 46 20.62 10.99 -6.84
C TRP A 46 19.90 9.67 -6.60
N VAL A 47 20.17 8.68 -7.43
CA VAL A 47 19.63 7.31 -7.33
C VAL A 47 20.79 6.33 -7.50
N GLY A 48 20.94 5.40 -6.57
CA GLY A 48 22.03 4.43 -6.62
C GLY A 48 21.95 3.35 -5.55
N LEU A 49 22.90 2.42 -5.59
CA LEU A 49 23.08 1.41 -4.55
C LEU A 49 24.25 1.83 -3.65
N THR A 50 24.01 1.98 -2.37
CA THR A 50 25.09 2.07 -1.41
C THR A 50 25.54 0.69 -0.97
N GLN A 51 26.83 0.54 -0.62
CA GLN A 51 27.41 -0.73 -0.21
C GLN A 51 26.85 -1.29 1.10
N GLU A 52 26.14 -0.47 1.87
CA GLU A 52 25.45 -0.85 3.10
C GLU A 52 23.95 -0.83 2.91
N LEU A 53 23.38 -1.89 2.38
CA LEU A 53 21.94 -2.14 2.46
C LEU A 53 21.56 -2.38 3.92
N LYS A 54 21.33 -1.31 4.63
CA LYS A 54 20.60 -1.33 5.90
C LYS A 54 19.13 -1.50 5.50
N GLY A 55 18.54 -2.61 5.85
CA GLY A 55 17.16 -3.02 5.62
C GLY A 55 16.17 -2.01 5.00
N PHE A 56 14.96 -2.42 4.76
CA PHE A 56 13.88 -1.62 4.14
C PHE A 56 13.43 -0.38 4.95
N GLU A 57 14.16 -0.01 5.96
CA GLU A 57 13.92 1.16 6.79
C GLU A 57 14.56 2.39 6.13
N ASP A 58 13.74 3.33 5.73
CA ASP A 58 14.08 4.70 5.31
C ASP A 58 15.04 4.86 4.10
N GLY A 59 14.48 5.04 2.94
CA GLY A 59 15.18 5.58 1.77
C GLY A 59 15.29 4.66 0.56
N LEU A 60 14.79 3.43 0.61
CA LEU A 60 14.72 2.58 -0.57
C LEU A 60 13.47 2.89 -1.39
N SER A 61 13.67 3.10 -2.68
CA SER A 61 12.61 3.34 -3.67
C SER A 61 12.67 2.27 -4.75
N MET A 62 11.50 1.95 -5.29
CA MET A 62 11.40 1.19 -6.53
C MET A 62 11.62 2.16 -7.68
N ILE A 63 12.56 1.86 -8.56
CA ILE A 63 12.86 2.64 -9.74
C ILE A 63 12.46 1.83 -10.96
N GLU A 64 11.53 2.37 -11.72
CA GLU A 64 11.05 1.80 -12.97
C GLU A 64 11.67 2.58 -14.13
N PHE A 65 12.41 1.87 -14.98
CA PHE A 65 13.05 2.42 -16.17
C PHE A 65 12.18 2.09 -17.38
N MET A 66 11.62 3.10 -18.00
CA MET A 66 10.67 2.99 -19.09
C MET A 66 11.23 3.68 -20.35
N GLU A 67 10.95 3.13 -21.53
CA GLU A 67 11.25 3.77 -22.80
C GLU A 67 10.15 4.77 -23.19
N ALA A 68 10.49 5.83 -23.91
CA ALA A 68 9.52 6.82 -24.40
C ALA A 68 8.41 6.19 -25.25
N SER A 69 8.74 5.18 -26.04
CA SER A 69 7.77 4.42 -26.83
C SER A 69 6.70 3.74 -25.98
N GLU A 70 7.08 3.25 -24.81
CA GLU A 70 6.17 2.62 -23.85
C GLU A 70 5.27 3.65 -23.16
N TYR A 71 5.87 4.78 -22.74
CA TYR A 71 5.14 5.91 -22.19
C TYR A 71 4.08 6.44 -23.18
N GLU A 72 4.47 6.63 -24.46
CA GLU A 72 3.56 7.12 -25.49
C GLU A 72 2.43 6.11 -25.76
N ARG A 73 2.74 4.82 -25.78
CA ARG A 73 1.74 3.76 -25.93
C ARG A 73 0.70 3.74 -24.80
N MET A 74 1.16 3.97 -23.56
CA MET A 74 0.29 3.95 -22.39
C MET A 74 -0.58 5.19 -22.26
N THR A 75 0.01 6.35 -22.48
CA THR A 75 -0.63 7.63 -22.21
C THR A 75 -1.27 8.29 -23.42
N GLY A 76 -0.89 7.85 -24.63
CA GLY A 76 -1.24 8.52 -25.89
C GLY A 76 -0.59 9.90 -26.08
N LYS A 77 0.36 10.26 -25.21
CA LYS A 77 1.04 11.57 -25.21
C LYS A 77 2.49 11.37 -25.65
N SER A 78 3.01 12.25 -26.50
CA SER A 78 4.43 12.18 -26.88
C SER A 78 5.32 12.61 -25.72
N ALA A 79 6.38 11.83 -25.46
CA ALA A 79 7.40 12.18 -24.49
C ALA A 79 8.29 13.33 -25.00
N ASP A 80 8.53 13.40 -26.34
CA ASP A 80 9.35 14.42 -27.02
C ASP A 80 10.67 14.67 -26.25
N LEU A 81 11.41 13.60 -25.97
CA LEU A 81 12.68 13.62 -25.25
C LEU A 81 13.85 13.70 -26.23
N LYS A 82 14.84 14.53 -25.90
CA LYS A 82 16.14 14.54 -26.55
C LYS A 82 17.09 13.58 -25.85
N PRO A 83 18.15 13.10 -26.53
CA PRO A 83 19.17 12.31 -25.86
C PRO A 83 19.69 13.00 -24.59
N GLY A 84 19.78 12.23 -23.49
CA GLY A 84 20.17 12.72 -22.18
C GLY A 84 19.06 13.43 -21.39
N GLN A 85 17.85 13.53 -21.93
CA GLN A 85 16.67 14.04 -21.21
C GLN A 85 15.76 12.91 -20.73
N VAL A 86 15.14 13.10 -19.55
CA VAL A 86 14.22 12.15 -18.94
C VAL A 86 12.97 12.83 -18.41
N LEU A 87 11.84 12.10 -18.35
CA LEU A 87 10.70 12.47 -17.52
C LEU A 87 10.80 11.69 -16.19
N VAL A 88 10.50 12.34 -15.09
CA VAL A 88 10.51 11.71 -13.76
C VAL A 88 9.15 11.88 -13.12
N PHE A 89 8.50 10.75 -12.82
CA PHE A 89 7.24 10.70 -12.08
C PHE A 89 7.51 10.10 -10.69
N THR A 90 6.97 10.75 -9.67
CA THR A 90 7.09 10.30 -8.28
C THR A 90 5.70 9.96 -7.75
N ARG A 91 5.62 9.00 -6.84
CA ARG A 91 4.35 8.65 -6.19
C ARG A 91 3.89 9.67 -5.14
N LYS A 92 4.79 10.57 -4.72
CA LYS A 92 4.46 11.62 -3.76
C LYS A 92 3.53 12.65 -4.38
N GLU A 93 2.71 13.30 -3.57
CA GLU A 93 1.82 14.39 -4.00
C GLU A 93 2.57 15.56 -4.66
N GLU A 94 3.86 15.73 -4.32
CA GLU A 94 4.72 16.74 -4.91
C GLU A 94 5.44 16.19 -6.15
N PRO A 95 5.40 16.92 -7.29
CA PRO A 95 6.15 16.56 -8.47
C PRO A 95 7.66 16.62 -8.21
N TYR A 96 8.43 15.91 -9.04
CA TYR A 96 9.89 15.97 -8.98
C TYR A 96 10.39 17.38 -9.25
N LYS A 97 11.16 17.95 -8.33
CA LYS A 97 11.51 19.39 -8.31
C LYS A 97 12.91 19.73 -8.83
N TYR A 98 13.74 18.71 -9.09
CA TYR A 98 15.12 18.94 -9.54
C TYR A 98 15.22 18.94 -11.06
N ASP A 99 16.09 19.78 -11.61
CA ASP A 99 16.31 19.89 -13.06
C ASP A 99 17.22 18.78 -13.61
N THR A 100 17.83 17.99 -12.72
CA THR A 100 18.70 16.86 -13.08
C THR A 100 18.43 15.66 -12.18
N ILE A 101 18.71 14.47 -12.71
CA ILE A 101 18.75 13.24 -11.94
C ILE A 101 20.05 12.50 -12.24
N GLN A 102 20.70 12.00 -11.19
CA GLN A 102 21.97 11.31 -11.27
C GLN A 102 21.80 9.83 -10.94
N PHE A 103 22.34 8.96 -11.81
CA PHE A 103 22.34 7.51 -11.66
C PHE A 103 23.74 7.03 -11.28
N GLY A 104 23.89 6.54 -10.03
CA GLY A 104 25.21 6.25 -9.48
C GLY A 104 26.13 7.46 -9.59
N ASP A 105 27.41 7.21 -9.88
CA ASP A 105 28.43 8.27 -9.95
C ASP A 105 28.77 8.72 -11.39
N THR A 106 28.13 8.11 -12.40
CA THR A 106 28.61 8.23 -13.78
C THR A 106 27.63 8.87 -14.77
N ILE A 107 26.35 8.77 -14.55
CA ILE A 107 25.35 9.26 -15.50
C ILE A 107 24.47 10.32 -14.83
N SER A 108 24.34 11.46 -15.51
CA SER A 108 23.42 12.53 -15.12
C SER A 108 22.54 12.89 -16.32
N CYS A 109 21.23 12.92 -16.11
CA CYS A 109 20.25 13.29 -17.12
C CYS A 109 19.55 14.58 -16.74
N GLU A 110 19.18 15.38 -17.75
CA GLU A 110 18.35 16.56 -17.59
C GLU A 110 16.89 16.14 -17.41
N VAL A 111 16.18 16.71 -16.46
CA VAL A 111 14.77 16.40 -16.24
C VAL A 111 13.90 17.39 -17.01
N LYS A 112 13.14 16.87 -17.97
CA LYS A 112 12.12 17.63 -18.66
C LYS A 112 10.86 17.67 -17.78
N HIS A 113 10.56 18.83 -17.19
CA HIS A 113 9.34 19.00 -16.41
C HIS A 113 8.11 18.98 -17.32
N THR A 114 7.09 18.25 -16.91
CA THR A 114 5.82 18.13 -17.64
C THR A 114 4.67 18.51 -16.71
N GLU A 115 3.64 19.13 -17.25
CA GLU A 115 2.38 19.40 -16.56
C GLU A 115 1.52 18.13 -16.41
N ASN A 116 1.95 17.00 -17.00
CA ASN A 116 1.22 15.75 -16.91
C ASN A 116 1.22 15.26 -15.45
N THR A 117 0.03 15.12 -14.94
CA THR A 117 -0.21 14.68 -13.57
C THR A 117 0.27 13.25 -13.36
N GLN A 118 0.77 13.00 -12.18
CA GLN A 118 1.19 11.68 -11.68
C GLN A 118 0.07 10.64 -11.78
N GLU A 119 -1.19 11.06 -11.78
CA GLU A 119 -2.38 10.21 -11.77
C GLU A 119 -2.46 9.26 -12.98
N ASP A 120 -1.91 9.70 -14.13
CA ASP A 120 -1.91 8.88 -15.35
C ASP A 120 -0.84 7.78 -15.33
N MET A 121 0.23 7.95 -14.55
CA MET A 121 1.40 7.07 -14.57
C MET A 121 1.58 6.23 -13.31
N VAL A 122 1.18 6.75 -12.14
CA VAL A 122 1.46 6.08 -10.87
C VAL A 122 0.19 5.46 -10.30
N GLU A 123 0.10 4.15 -10.37
CA GLU A 123 -0.93 3.44 -9.63
C GLU A 123 -0.63 3.40 -8.14
N THR A 124 -1.67 3.65 -7.35
CA THR A 124 -1.62 3.67 -5.87
C THR A 124 -1.52 2.29 -5.21
N THR A 125 -1.28 1.23 -5.96
CA THR A 125 -1.37 -0.16 -5.45
C THR A 125 -0.22 -0.57 -4.55
N ASN A 126 0.97 0.03 -4.67
CA ASN A 126 2.09 -0.32 -3.81
C ASN A 126 2.27 0.70 -2.68
N VAL A 127 1.66 0.43 -1.52
CA VAL A 127 1.66 1.34 -0.36
C VAL A 127 2.98 1.30 0.42
N MET A 128 3.82 0.28 0.19
CA MET A 128 4.99 0.02 1.04
C MET A 128 6.27 0.73 0.59
N TYR A 129 6.39 1.07 -0.70
CA TYR A 129 7.62 1.65 -1.25
C TYR A 129 7.35 2.95 -2.00
N ASP A 130 8.28 3.90 -1.87
CA ASP A 130 8.33 5.06 -2.76
C ASP A 130 8.70 4.55 -4.15
N THR A 131 7.93 4.93 -5.18
CA THR A 131 8.18 4.49 -6.56
C THR A 131 8.51 5.71 -7.41
N ARG A 132 9.55 5.60 -8.23
CA ARG A 132 9.87 6.55 -9.28
C ARG A 132 9.82 5.87 -10.63
N ILE A 133 9.06 6.44 -11.55
CA ILE A 133 9.05 6.02 -12.94
C ILE A 133 9.90 7.03 -13.71
N ILE A 134 10.90 6.54 -14.41
CA ILE A 134 11.83 7.37 -15.17
C ILE A 134 11.73 6.94 -16.63
N VAL A 135 11.31 7.88 -17.48
CA VAL A 135 11.13 7.66 -18.91
C VAL A 135 12.35 8.21 -19.64
N PHE A 136 13.01 7.37 -20.43
CA PHE A 136 14.19 7.67 -21.24
C PHE A 136 13.81 7.80 -22.70
N ALA A 137 14.62 8.52 -23.48
CA ALA A 137 14.40 8.69 -24.91
C ALA A 137 14.41 7.34 -25.65
N ASP A 138 15.31 6.45 -25.26
CA ASP A 138 15.42 5.09 -25.83
C ASP A 138 15.90 4.06 -24.79
N GLY A 139 15.91 2.78 -25.22
CA GLY A 139 16.30 1.67 -24.36
C GLY A 139 17.80 1.59 -24.07
N GLU A 140 18.65 2.16 -24.92
CA GLU A 140 20.10 2.15 -24.68
C GLU A 140 20.46 3.10 -23.54
N GLU A 141 19.86 4.30 -23.52
CA GLU A 141 20.03 5.25 -22.42
C GLU A 141 19.46 4.71 -21.11
N ALA A 142 18.27 4.10 -21.14
CA ALA A 142 17.66 3.47 -19.98
C ALA A 142 18.55 2.34 -19.41
N GLN A 143 19.11 1.51 -20.30
CA GLN A 143 20.03 0.44 -19.89
C GLN A 143 21.33 0.99 -19.31
N ALA A 144 21.88 2.02 -19.92
CA ALA A 144 23.11 2.67 -19.42
C ALA A 144 22.88 3.24 -18.01
N ALA A 145 21.77 3.93 -17.76
CA ALA A 145 21.39 4.44 -16.47
C ALA A 145 21.16 3.32 -15.43
N TYR A 146 20.50 2.22 -15.84
CA TYR A 146 20.31 1.05 -14.99
C TYR A 146 21.66 0.44 -14.57
N VAL A 147 22.60 0.26 -15.52
CA VAL A 147 23.93 -0.28 -15.23
C VAL A 147 24.74 0.68 -14.35
N ALA A 148 24.67 1.98 -14.62
CA ALA A 148 25.34 2.98 -13.78
C ALA A 148 24.87 2.97 -12.34
N MET A 149 23.57 2.74 -12.14
CA MET A 149 22.94 2.68 -10.84
C MET A 149 23.23 1.36 -10.10
N THR A 150 23.11 0.22 -10.79
CA THR A 150 23.13 -1.11 -10.17
C THR A 150 24.45 -1.86 -10.29
N GLY A 151 25.32 -1.43 -11.20
CA GLY A 151 26.54 -2.16 -11.58
C GLY A 151 26.25 -3.47 -12.37
N ARG A 152 25.03 -3.70 -12.82
CA ARG A 152 24.61 -4.94 -13.47
C ARG A 152 23.75 -4.63 -14.70
N THR A 153 23.86 -5.46 -15.72
CA THR A 153 22.93 -5.44 -16.87
C THR A 153 21.57 -5.97 -16.41
N PRO A 154 20.44 -5.36 -16.84
CA PRO A 154 19.13 -5.89 -16.53
C PRO A 154 18.98 -7.30 -17.14
N ALA A 155 18.44 -8.23 -16.36
CA ALA A 155 18.27 -9.62 -16.80
C ALA A 155 17.12 -9.77 -17.82
N GLY A 156 16.21 -8.80 -17.86
CA GLY A 156 15.04 -8.72 -18.74
C GLY A 156 14.02 -7.73 -18.18
N TYR A 157 12.87 -7.70 -18.80
CA TYR A 157 11.80 -6.76 -18.45
C TYR A 157 10.88 -7.32 -17.36
N SER A 158 10.36 -6.41 -16.55
CA SER A 158 9.15 -6.61 -15.76
C SER A 158 7.96 -6.20 -16.62
N TRP A 159 6.92 -7.02 -16.59
CA TRP A 159 5.69 -6.76 -17.33
C TRP A 159 4.51 -6.75 -16.37
N LYS A 160 3.69 -5.70 -16.47
CA LYS A 160 2.46 -5.56 -15.70
C LYS A 160 1.31 -5.37 -16.68
N TYR A 161 0.36 -6.28 -16.62
CA TYR A 161 -0.83 -6.26 -17.43
C TYR A 161 -2.07 -6.21 -16.55
N GLN A 162 -2.83 -5.15 -16.69
CA GLN A 162 -3.98 -4.87 -15.85
C GLN A 162 -5.20 -4.67 -16.73
N ILE A 163 -6.27 -5.39 -16.40
CA ILE A 163 -7.54 -5.30 -17.11
C ILE A 163 -8.68 -5.14 -16.12
N ASP A 164 -9.66 -4.34 -16.49
CA ASP A 164 -10.97 -4.28 -15.83
C ASP A 164 -12.02 -4.80 -16.82
N LEU A 165 -12.76 -5.83 -16.41
CA LEU A 165 -13.69 -6.53 -17.27
C LEU A 165 -15.12 -6.03 -17.06
N ILE A 166 -15.92 -6.08 -18.11
CA ILE A 166 -17.36 -5.83 -18.01
C ILE A 166 -18.04 -7.17 -17.70
N GLY A 167 -18.42 -7.36 -16.45
CA GLY A 167 -19.04 -8.61 -16.01
C GLY A 167 -19.32 -8.63 -14.51
N ASP A 168 -19.76 -9.78 -14.04
CA ASP A 168 -19.95 -10.02 -12.62
C ASP A 168 -18.66 -10.61 -11.99
N THR A 169 -18.61 -10.61 -10.67
CA THR A 169 -17.50 -11.12 -9.88
C THR A 169 -17.13 -12.58 -10.18
N LYS A 170 -18.13 -13.41 -10.57
CA LYS A 170 -17.85 -14.82 -10.88
C LYS A 170 -17.11 -14.95 -12.19
N LEU A 171 -17.49 -14.13 -13.17
CA LEU A 171 -16.81 -14.07 -14.46
C LEU A 171 -15.37 -13.58 -14.28
N GLU A 172 -15.14 -12.49 -13.53
CA GLU A 172 -13.80 -11.99 -13.22
C GLU A 172 -12.92 -13.07 -12.58
N THR A 173 -13.46 -13.82 -11.61
CA THR A 173 -12.72 -14.90 -10.95
C THR A 173 -12.41 -16.05 -11.92
N GLN A 174 -13.36 -16.44 -12.76
CA GLN A 174 -13.16 -17.51 -13.74
C GLN A 174 -12.11 -17.12 -14.78
N ILE A 175 -12.18 -15.91 -15.30
CA ILE A 175 -11.20 -15.37 -16.25
C ILE A 175 -9.81 -15.29 -15.61
N GLY A 176 -9.72 -14.76 -14.39
CA GLY A 176 -8.47 -14.70 -13.65
C GLY A 176 -7.80 -16.05 -13.47
N GLN A 177 -8.55 -17.10 -13.13
CA GLN A 177 -8.04 -18.47 -13.05
C GLN A 177 -7.59 -19.03 -14.41
N GLY A 178 -8.26 -18.65 -15.49
CA GLY A 178 -7.86 -19.01 -16.85
C GLY A 178 -6.53 -18.35 -17.24
N ILE A 179 -6.38 -17.05 -16.96
CA ILE A 179 -5.14 -16.31 -17.22
C ILE A 179 -3.99 -16.87 -16.37
N GLU A 180 -4.24 -17.18 -15.10
CA GLU A 180 -3.24 -17.80 -14.21
C GLU A 180 -2.69 -19.12 -14.78
N LYS A 181 -3.55 -19.95 -15.36
CA LYS A 181 -3.12 -21.17 -16.04
C LYS A 181 -2.24 -20.89 -17.25
N LEU A 182 -2.57 -19.87 -18.05
CA LEU A 182 -1.76 -19.47 -19.20
C LEU A 182 -0.38 -18.96 -18.78
N VAL A 183 -0.31 -18.12 -17.75
CA VAL A 183 0.95 -17.60 -17.19
C VAL A 183 1.82 -18.75 -16.66
N ASN A 184 1.21 -19.69 -15.93
CA ASN A 184 1.91 -20.88 -15.42
C ASN A 184 2.42 -21.81 -16.54
N GLN A 185 1.66 -21.97 -17.64
CA GLN A 185 2.07 -22.78 -18.80
C GLN A 185 3.22 -22.12 -19.57
N ALA A 186 3.23 -20.80 -19.63
CA ALA A 186 4.32 -20.04 -20.25
C ALA A 186 5.63 -20.08 -19.44
N GLN A 187 5.64 -20.74 -18.28
CA GLN A 187 6.78 -20.80 -17.35
C GLN A 187 7.32 -19.41 -16.96
N CYS A 188 6.47 -18.41 -17.04
CA CYS A 188 6.78 -17.06 -16.56
C CYS A 188 6.69 -17.04 -15.04
N ASP A 189 7.69 -16.45 -14.40
CA ASP A 189 7.66 -16.21 -12.96
C ASP A 189 6.78 -14.97 -12.67
N GLY A 190 5.48 -15.15 -12.84
CA GLY A 190 4.47 -14.13 -12.68
C GLY A 190 3.34 -14.60 -11.77
N TYR A 191 2.54 -13.68 -11.31
CA TYR A 191 1.34 -13.95 -10.55
C TYR A 191 0.15 -13.16 -11.11
N VAL A 192 -1.03 -13.72 -10.94
CA VAL A 192 -2.28 -13.09 -11.36
C VAL A 192 -3.07 -12.71 -10.12
N GLU A 193 -3.33 -11.43 -9.97
CA GLU A 193 -4.18 -10.91 -8.89
C GLU A 193 -5.60 -10.69 -9.40
N VAL A 194 -6.56 -11.30 -8.71
CA VAL A 194 -7.98 -11.07 -8.95
C VAL A 194 -8.54 -10.25 -7.79
N ARG A 195 -9.25 -9.18 -8.09
CA ARG A 195 -9.82 -8.24 -7.10
C ARG A 195 -10.58 -8.96 -5.98
N GLU A 196 -11.34 -9.99 -6.34
CA GLU A 196 -12.18 -10.71 -5.38
C GLU A 196 -11.37 -11.57 -4.40
N ASN A 197 -10.27 -12.17 -4.86
CA ASN A 197 -9.37 -12.92 -3.99
C ASN A 197 -8.69 -11.96 -2.98
N ASN A 198 -8.32 -10.78 -3.42
CA ASN A 198 -7.71 -9.76 -2.56
C ASN A 198 -8.71 -9.24 -1.52
N LYS A 199 -9.98 -9.04 -1.89
CA LYS A 199 -11.03 -8.68 -0.93
C LYS A 199 -11.20 -9.74 0.15
N ALA A 200 -11.25 -11.02 -0.21
CA ALA A 200 -11.40 -12.11 0.75
C ALA A 200 -10.24 -12.12 1.77
N SER A 201 -9.01 -11.96 1.31
CA SER A 201 -7.81 -11.87 2.16
C SER A 201 -7.86 -10.64 3.08
N LEU A 202 -8.30 -9.49 2.57
CA LEU A 202 -8.47 -8.27 3.37
C LEU A 202 -9.53 -8.45 4.46
N TYR A 203 -10.69 -9.02 4.12
CA TYR A 203 -11.75 -9.29 5.10
C TYR A 203 -11.28 -10.26 6.19
N GLN A 204 -10.49 -11.27 5.85
CA GLN A 204 -9.91 -12.21 6.82
C GLN A 204 -8.93 -11.48 7.76
N MET A 205 -8.07 -10.64 7.22
CA MET A 205 -7.11 -9.84 8.00
C MET A 205 -7.84 -8.86 8.96
N TYR A 206 -8.77 -8.08 8.43
CA TYR A 206 -9.55 -7.13 9.24
C TYR A 206 -10.42 -7.85 10.28
N GLY A 207 -11.01 -8.98 9.92
CA GLY A 207 -11.79 -9.81 10.84
C GLY A 207 -10.95 -10.29 12.02
N SER A 208 -9.72 -10.71 11.78
CA SER A 208 -8.78 -11.15 12.80
C SER A 208 -8.39 -10.01 13.74
N ILE A 209 -8.10 -8.82 13.20
CA ILE A 209 -7.76 -7.62 14.00
C ILE A 209 -8.97 -7.18 14.83
N MET A 210 -10.17 -7.17 14.24
CA MET A 210 -11.40 -6.82 14.92
C MET A 210 -11.71 -7.79 16.07
N PHE A 211 -11.55 -9.09 15.85
CA PHE A 211 -11.70 -10.11 16.90
C PHE A 211 -10.74 -9.86 18.07
N LEU A 212 -9.46 -9.63 17.77
CA LEU A 212 -8.46 -9.32 18.79
C LEU A 212 -8.82 -8.05 19.55
N GLY A 213 -9.27 -7.00 18.86
CA GLY A 213 -9.71 -5.74 19.48
C GLY A 213 -10.89 -5.93 20.44
N ILE A 214 -11.90 -6.70 20.04
CA ILE A 214 -13.06 -7.03 20.90
C ILE A 214 -12.61 -7.84 22.12
N PHE A 215 -11.73 -8.83 21.92
CA PHE A 215 -11.24 -9.68 23.00
C PHE A 215 -10.45 -8.86 24.03
N VAL A 216 -9.48 -8.09 23.59
CA VAL A 216 -8.66 -7.22 24.47
C VAL A 216 -9.53 -6.15 25.14
N GLY A 217 -10.45 -5.53 24.39
CA GLY A 217 -11.41 -4.56 24.94
C GLY A 217 -12.27 -5.15 26.07
N THR A 218 -12.73 -6.39 25.88
CA THR A 218 -13.49 -7.09 26.92
C THR A 218 -12.67 -7.35 28.18
N LEU A 219 -11.38 -7.73 28.03
CA LEU A 219 -10.46 -7.91 29.16
C LEU A 219 -10.24 -6.60 29.92
N PHE A 220 -10.03 -5.48 29.20
CA PHE A 220 -9.90 -4.17 29.83
C PHE A 220 -11.16 -3.74 30.57
N LEU A 221 -12.32 -4.02 29.98
CA LEU A 221 -13.61 -3.70 30.60
C LEU A 221 -13.82 -4.50 31.89
N MET A 222 -13.50 -5.81 31.90
CA MET A 222 -13.51 -6.61 33.10
C MET A 222 -12.56 -6.07 34.18
N GLY A 223 -11.33 -5.69 33.78
CA GLY A 223 -10.36 -5.07 34.67
C GLY A 223 -10.87 -3.77 35.30
N ALA A 224 -11.46 -2.89 34.49
CA ALA A 224 -12.04 -1.63 34.94
C ALA A 224 -13.18 -1.85 35.93
N VAL A 225 -14.06 -2.81 35.67
CA VAL A 225 -15.15 -3.20 36.61
C VAL A 225 -14.58 -3.70 37.92
N MET A 226 -13.57 -4.56 37.92
CA MET A 226 -12.92 -5.08 39.11
C MET A 226 -12.27 -3.95 39.93
N ILE A 227 -11.53 -3.06 39.28
CA ILE A 227 -10.89 -1.92 39.97
C ILE A 227 -11.95 -1.02 40.58
N SER A 228 -13.02 -0.69 39.85
CA SER A 228 -14.13 0.12 40.38
C SER A 228 -14.83 -0.55 41.55
N TYR A 229 -15.04 -1.86 41.49
CA TYR A 229 -15.63 -2.64 42.58
C TYR A 229 -14.77 -2.60 43.84
N TYR A 230 -13.46 -2.87 43.73
CA TYR A 230 -12.55 -2.83 44.89
C TYR A 230 -12.43 -1.41 45.46
N LYS A 231 -12.40 -0.37 44.62
CA LYS A 231 -12.40 1.02 45.08
C LYS A 231 -13.64 1.34 45.90
N GLN A 232 -14.84 0.94 45.44
CA GLN A 232 -16.10 1.16 46.16
C GLN A 232 -16.14 0.45 47.52
N ILE A 233 -15.62 -0.80 47.57
CA ILE A 233 -15.53 -1.53 48.85
C ILE A 233 -14.58 -0.81 49.81
N SER A 234 -13.40 -0.40 49.35
CA SER A 234 -12.42 0.31 50.19
C SER A 234 -12.99 1.62 50.71
N GLU A 235 -13.59 2.45 49.87
CA GLU A 235 -14.24 3.70 50.27
C GLU A 235 -15.38 3.45 51.29
N GLY A 236 -16.19 2.41 51.06
CA GLY A 236 -17.25 2.02 51.98
C GLY A 236 -16.74 1.59 53.39
N PHE A 237 -15.56 0.96 53.44
CA PHE A 237 -14.92 0.65 54.75
C PHE A 237 -14.36 1.90 55.41
N ASP A 238 -13.72 2.79 54.69
CA ASP A 238 -13.13 4.02 55.22
C ASP A 238 -14.21 5.00 55.73
N GLU A 239 -15.33 5.12 55.01
CA GLU A 239 -16.45 6.00 55.39
C GLU A 239 -17.38 5.40 56.44
N ARG A 240 -17.17 4.17 56.88
CA ARG A 240 -18.02 3.50 57.88
C ARG A 240 -18.16 4.29 59.15
N LYS A 241 -17.12 5.02 59.55
CA LYS A 241 -17.16 5.91 60.76
C LYS A 241 -18.06 7.11 60.53
N SER A 242 -17.98 7.72 59.32
CA SER A 242 -18.81 8.87 58.90
C SER A 242 -20.28 8.50 58.85
N PHE A 243 -20.62 7.32 58.33
CA PHE A 243 -22.00 6.80 58.30
C PHE A 243 -22.57 6.54 59.68
N LYS A 244 -21.73 6.08 60.66
CA LYS A 244 -22.15 5.94 62.08
C LYS A 244 -22.45 7.30 62.71
N ILE A 245 -21.74 8.35 62.36
CA ILE A 245 -21.98 9.71 62.88
C ILE A 245 -23.27 10.28 62.25
N MET A 246 -23.48 10.14 60.94
CA MET A 246 -24.70 10.57 60.26
C MET A 246 -25.96 9.91 60.87
N HIS A 247 -25.88 8.65 61.26
CA HIS A 247 -26.97 7.96 61.92
C HIS A 247 -27.26 8.51 63.35
N LYS A 248 -26.25 9.10 64.00
CA LYS A 248 -26.42 9.74 65.29
C LYS A 248 -27.02 11.15 65.25
N VAL A 249 -26.96 11.79 64.03
CA VAL A 249 -27.49 13.13 63.74
C VAL A 249 -28.92 13.07 63.21
N CYS A 250 -29.66 12.00 63.46
CA CYS A 250 -31.07 11.81 63.10
C CYS A 250 -31.39 11.72 61.56
N MET A 251 -30.43 11.37 60.73
CA MET A 251 -30.74 11.03 59.32
C MET A 251 -31.42 9.65 59.24
N SER A 252 -32.51 9.57 58.47
CA SER A 252 -33.21 8.31 58.23
C SER A 252 -32.36 7.32 57.43
N ARG A 253 -32.57 6.02 57.64
CA ARG A 253 -31.89 4.98 56.87
C ARG A 253 -32.10 5.10 55.36
N GLN A 254 -33.21 5.70 54.96
CA GLN A 254 -33.58 5.88 53.59
C GLN A 254 -32.77 7.01 52.91
N GLU A 255 -32.55 8.11 53.63
CA GLU A 255 -31.73 9.24 53.17
C GLU A 255 -30.26 8.86 53.05
N VAL A 256 -29.70 8.14 54.03
CA VAL A 256 -28.33 7.62 53.97
C VAL A 256 -28.13 6.72 52.75
N ARG A 257 -29.09 5.81 52.48
CA ARG A 257 -29.03 4.90 51.34
C ARG A 257 -29.11 5.65 49.99
N GLN A 258 -29.90 6.70 49.92
CA GLN A 258 -30.04 7.53 48.73
C GLN A 258 -28.77 8.36 48.44
N THR A 259 -28.14 8.89 49.47
CA THR A 259 -26.86 9.61 49.39
C THR A 259 -25.75 8.70 48.89
N ILE A 260 -25.60 7.49 49.49
CA ILE A 260 -24.62 6.49 49.05
C ILE A 260 -24.84 6.12 47.59
N ARG A 261 -26.08 5.86 47.16
CA ARG A 261 -26.40 5.51 45.79
C ARG A 261 -26.05 6.63 44.82
N SER A 262 -26.35 7.87 45.16
CA SER A 262 -26.01 9.04 44.35
C SER A 262 -24.50 9.21 44.21
N GLN A 263 -23.75 9.08 45.29
CA GLN A 263 -22.29 9.19 45.33
C GLN A 263 -21.63 8.10 44.45
N VAL A 264 -22.04 6.85 44.60
CA VAL A 264 -21.54 5.71 43.80
C VAL A 264 -21.81 5.93 42.32
N VAL A 265 -23.02 6.35 41.95
CA VAL A 265 -23.37 6.62 40.52
C VAL A 265 -22.52 7.77 39.98
N THR A 266 -22.34 8.85 40.73
CA THR A 266 -21.54 10.00 40.27
C THR A 266 -20.08 9.62 40.08
N VAL A 267 -19.46 8.89 41.03
CA VAL A 267 -18.04 8.49 40.93
C VAL A 267 -17.82 7.50 39.78
N LEU A 268 -18.80 6.63 39.46
CA LEU A 268 -18.71 5.65 38.38
C LEU A 268 -18.89 6.27 37.02
N PHE A 269 -19.81 7.20 36.85
CA PHE A 269 -20.15 7.76 35.55
C PHE A 269 -19.34 9.01 35.20
N LEU A 270 -18.81 9.76 36.15
CA LEU A 270 -18.04 10.97 35.89
C LEU A 270 -16.81 10.73 34.98
N PRO A 271 -16.00 9.68 35.18
CA PRO A 271 -14.85 9.40 34.31
C PRO A 271 -15.23 8.92 32.89
N VAL A 272 -16.47 8.43 32.73
CA VAL A 272 -16.94 7.92 31.41
C VAL A 272 -17.48 9.06 30.55
N VAL A 273 -17.91 10.18 31.19
CA VAL A 273 -18.50 11.33 30.51
C VAL A 273 -17.47 12.42 30.21
N MET A 274 -16.32 12.41 30.89
CA MET A 274 -15.18 13.30 30.60
C MET A 274 -14.24 12.72 29.56
#